data_8caeff58539afebb71991025d86baa5e
#
_entry.id   8caeff58539afebb71991025d86baa5e
#
_cell.length_a   1.000
_cell.length_b   1.000
_cell.length_c   1.000
_cell.angle_alpha   90.00
_cell.angle_beta   90.00
_cell.angle_gamma   90.00
#
_symmetry.space_group_name_H-M   'P 1'
#
loop_
_entity.id
_entity.type
_entity.pdbx_description
1 polymer ?
#
loop_
_entity_poly.entity_id
_entity_poly.type
_entity_poly.pdbx_seq_one_letter_code
_entity_poly.pdbx_strand_id
1 'polypeptide(L)' 'MDRETLLQAIEHGPVRVTMNDGSSYDIESLRDVAVDSTTCYLMKRAADGRYRAIWLALVCMTKVEQLSKVA' A
#
# COMPACT_ATOMS: atom_id res chain seq x y z
N MET A 1 -0.03 -7.35 9.53
CA MET A 1 -0.30 -7.72 8.11
C MET A 1 0.85 -8.54 7.60
N ASP A 2 0.57 -9.69 7.03
CA ASP A 2 1.67 -10.45 6.46
C ASP A 2 1.86 -10.08 4.99
N ARG A 3 3.07 -10.35 4.51
CA ARG A 3 3.51 -9.93 3.19
C ARG A 3 2.63 -10.53 2.07
N GLU A 4 2.35 -11.81 2.16
CA GLU A 4 1.61 -12.49 1.09
C GLU A 4 0.17 -12.03 1.01
N THR A 5 -0.46 -11.81 2.16
CA THR A 5 -1.83 -11.30 2.19
C THR A 5 -1.92 -9.93 1.53
N LEU A 6 -0.96 -9.07 1.83
CA LEU A 6 -0.93 -7.73 1.23
C LEU A 6 -0.72 -7.81 -0.28
N LEU A 7 0.23 -8.62 -0.73
CA LEU A 7 0.51 -8.76 -2.16
C LEU A 7 -0.69 -9.31 -2.91
N GLN A 8 -1.38 -10.30 -2.33
CA GLN A 8 -2.58 -10.85 -2.95
C GLN A 8 -3.68 -9.82 -3.06
N ALA A 9 -3.85 -9.01 -2.03
CA ALA A 9 -4.87 -7.95 -2.07
C ALA A 9 -4.58 -6.96 -3.19
N ILE A 10 -3.32 -6.55 -3.34
CA ILE A 10 -2.94 -5.59 -4.38
C ILE A 10 -3.12 -6.20 -5.77
N GLU A 11 -2.86 -7.50 -5.92
CA GLU A 11 -3.07 -8.19 -7.19
C GLU A 11 -4.53 -8.11 -7.66
N HIS A 12 -5.47 -8.10 -6.73
CA HIS A 12 -6.89 -8.05 -7.06
C HIS A 12 -7.37 -6.66 -7.45
N GLY A 13 -6.54 -5.65 -7.30
CA GLY A 13 -6.89 -4.29 -7.66
C GLY A 13 -6.39 -3.29 -6.62
N PRO A 14 -6.72 -2.02 -6.79
CA PRO A 14 -6.27 -0.99 -5.85
C PRO A 14 -6.76 -1.26 -4.43
N VAL A 15 -5.91 -0.95 -3.46
CA VAL A 15 -6.26 -1.11 -2.05
C VAL A 15 -5.97 0.18 -1.29
N ARG A 16 -6.66 0.36 -0.17
CA ARG A 16 -6.36 1.40 0.80
C ARG A 16 -5.86 0.74 2.08
N VAL A 17 -4.69 1.14 2.49
CA VAL A 17 -4.06 0.65 3.70
C VAL A 17 -4.19 1.71 4.79
N THR A 18 -4.70 1.32 5.95
CA THR A 18 -4.81 2.22 7.10
C THR A 18 -3.81 1.77 8.16
N MET A 19 -3.06 2.72 8.67
CA MET A 19 -2.03 2.47 9.67
C MET A 19 -2.59 2.67 11.07
N ASN A 20 -1.84 2.20 12.07
CA ASN A 20 -2.31 2.28 13.46
C ASN A 20 -2.39 3.71 14.00
N ASP A 21 -1.78 4.67 13.32
CA ASP A 21 -1.87 6.08 13.70
C ASP A 21 -3.03 6.80 13.00
N GLY A 22 -3.83 6.07 12.24
CA GLY A 22 -4.98 6.63 11.53
C GLY A 22 -4.67 7.12 10.11
N SER A 23 -3.42 7.19 9.72
CA SER A 23 -3.09 7.60 8.35
C SER A 23 -3.44 6.47 7.37
N SER A 24 -3.74 6.84 6.14
CA SER A 24 -4.05 5.86 5.11
C SER A 24 -3.34 6.19 3.82
N TYR A 25 -3.11 5.15 3.02
CA TYR A 25 -2.39 5.25 1.76
C TYR A 25 -3.06 4.35 0.75
N ASP A 26 -3.21 4.85 -0.47
CA ASP A 26 -3.78 4.08 -1.58
C ASP A 26 -2.65 3.50 -2.40
N ILE A 27 -2.77 2.21 -2.72
CA ILE A 27 -1.81 1.49 -3.55
C ILE A 27 -2.56 1.05 -4.79
N GLU A 28 -2.12 1.53 -5.94
CA GLU A 28 -2.81 1.29 -7.21
C GLU A 28 -2.48 -0.07 -7.81
N SER A 29 -1.21 -0.47 -7.72
CA SER A 29 -0.78 -1.72 -8.33
C SER A 29 0.55 -2.17 -7.73
N LEU A 30 0.92 -3.41 -8.06
CA LEU A 30 2.20 -3.98 -7.64
C LEU A 30 3.40 -3.21 -8.19
N ARG A 31 3.19 -2.43 -9.23
CA ARG A 31 4.26 -1.63 -9.82
C ARG A 31 4.74 -0.53 -8.90
N ASP A 32 3.88 -0.10 -7.99
CA ASP A 32 4.15 1.06 -7.13
C ASP A 32 4.77 0.66 -5.80
N VAL A 33 4.93 -0.62 -5.53
CA VAL A 33 5.37 -1.08 -4.22
C VAL A 33 6.42 -2.16 -4.32
N ALA A 34 7.22 -2.25 -3.27
CA ALA A 34 8.06 -3.41 -3.00
C ALA A 34 7.79 -3.80 -1.55
N VAL A 35 7.63 -5.09 -1.30
CA VAL A 35 7.26 -5.57 0.03
C VAL A 35 8.23 -6.65 0.45
N ASP A 36 8.89 -6.44 1.60
CA ASP A 36 9.69 -7.49 2.22
C ASP A 36 8.93 -8.05 3.42
N SER A 37 9.60 -8.82 4.26
CA SER A 37 8.91 -9.51 5.36
C SER A 37 8.38 -8.55 6.44
N THR A 38 8.86 -7.33 6.49
CA THR A 38 8.51 -6.38 7.54
C THR A 38 7.99 -5.04 7.04
N THR A 39 8.28 -4.68 5.80
CA THR A 39 8.07 -3.31 5.32
C THR A 39 7.48 -3.30 3.92
N CYS A 40 6.57 -2.37 3.71
CA CYS A 40 6.05 -2.04 2.39
C CYS A 40 6.66 -0.71 1.97
N TYR A 41 7.35 -0.70 0.84
CA TYR A 41 7.94 0.51 0.28
C TYR A 41 7.03 1.00 -0.83
N LEU A 42 6.38 2.13 -0.59
CA LEU A 42 5.40 2.67 -1.53
C LEU A 42 5.99 3.87 -2.25
N MET A 43 5.97 3.83 -3.57
CA MET A 43 6.42 4.95 -4.38
C MET A 43 5.22 5.81 -4.74
N LYS A 44 5.26 7.08 -4.33
CA LYS A 44 4.20 8.03 -4.62
C LYS A 44 4.76 9.21 -5.39
N ARG A 45 4.01 9.67 -6.36
CA ARG A 45 4.36 10.86 -7.10
C ARG A 45 3.81 12.08 -6.38
N ALA A 46 4.71 13.01 -6.03
CA ALA A 46 4.32 14.24 -5.37
C ALA A 46 3.80 15.26 -6.39
N ALA A 47 3.20 16.34 -5.88
CA ALA A 47 2.63 17.37 -6.74
C ALA A 47 3.67 18.05 -7.62
N ASP A 48 4.93 18.07 -7.19
CA ASP A 48 6.03 18.65 -7.97
C ASP A 48 6.56 17.72 -9.05
N GLY A 49 5.96 16.54 -9.22
CA GLY A 49 6.36 15.56 -10.21
C GLY A 49 7.45 14.60 -9.75
N ARG A 50 7.98 14.79 -8.56
CA ARG A 50 9.01 13.90 -8.01
C ARG A 50 8.38 12.71 -7.32
N TYR A 51 9.08 11.59 -7.33
CA TYR A 51 8.65 10.41 -6.59
C TYR A 51 9.17 10.45 -5.18
N ARG A 52 8.36 9.99 -4.24
CA ARG A 52 8.75 9.83 -2.84
C ARG A 52 8.55 8.38 -2.45
N ALA A 53 9.49 7.84 -1.69
CA ALA A 53 9.34 6.52 -1.11
C ALA A 53 8.77 6.67 0.29
N ILE A 54 7.68 5.94 0.55
CA ILE A 54 7.04 5.93 1.86
C ILE A 54 7.20 4.52 2.40
N TRP A 55 7.76 4.41 3.59
CA TRP A 55 8.02 3.12 4.22
C TRP A 55 6.93 2.85 5.24
N LEU A 56 6.19 1.77 5.05
CA LEU A 56 5.08 1.40 5.91
C LEU A 56 5.39 0.07 6.58
N ALA A 57 5.46 0.07 7.91
CA ALA A 57 5.69 -1.17 8.64
C ALA A 57 4.47 -2.06 8.55
N LEU A 58 4.63 -3.31 8.14
CA LEU A 58 3.51 -4.24 7.99
C LEU A 58 2.78 -4.44 9.31
N VAL A 59 3.52 -4.49 10.42
CA VAL A 59 2.93 -4.70 11.73
C VAL A 59 2.05 -3.53 12.18
N CYS A 60 2.23 -2.35 11.57
CA CYS A 60 1.44 -1.16 11.89
C CYS A 60 0.20 -1.00 11.01
N MET A 61 -0.02 -1.88 10.07
CA MET A 61 -1.21 -1.85 9.23
C MET A 61 -2.36 -2.48 9.99
N THR A 62 -3.44 -1.71 10.16
CA THR A 62 -4.61 -2.19 10.90
C THR A 62 -5.73 -2.60 9.99
N LYS A 63 -5.72 -2.14 8.73
CA LYS A 63 -6.82 -2.39 7.81
C LYS A 63 -6.35 -2.27 6.38
N VAL A 64 -6.78 -3.20 5.56
CA VAL A 64 -6.57 -3.13 4.11
C VAL A 64 -7.93 -3.28 3.45
N GLU A 65 -8.31 -2.27 2.67
CA GLU A 65 -9.60 -2.27 2.00
C GLU A 65 -9.38 -2.42 0.51
N GLN A 66 -10.12 -3.33 -0.09
CA GLN A 66 -10.17 -3.45 -1.54
C GLN A 66 -11.00 -2.30 -2.07
N LEU A 67 -10.41 -1.45 -2.88
CA LEU A 67 -11.16 -0.34 -3.47
C LEU A 67 -11.95 -0.86 -4.66
N SER A 68 -13.20 -0.45 -4.74
CA SER A 68 -14.06 -0.86 -5.82
C SER A 68 -13.52 -0.40 -7.15
N LYS A 69 -13.47 -1.33 -8.10
CA LYS A 69 -13.19 -0.97 -9.48
C LYS A 69 -14.50 -0.96 -10.22
N VAL A 70 -14.79 0.15 -10.81
CA VAL A 70 -15.91 0.22 -11.73
C VAL A 70 -15.44 -0.43 -13.01
N ALA A 71 -16.06 -1.51 -13.34
CA ALA A 71 -15.70 -2.26 -14.54
C ALA A 71 -16.05 -1.46 -15.80
#